data_a989e19a1b0ac6a01b06a4f89395b73c
#
_entry.id   a989e19a1b0ac6a01b06a4f89395b73c
#
_cell.length_a   1.000
_cell.length_b   1.000
_cell.length_c   1.000
_cell.angle_alpha   90.00
_cell.angle_beta   90.00
_cell.angle_gamma   90.00
#
_symmetry.space_group_name_H-M   'P 1'
#
loop_
_entity.id
_entity.type
_entity.pdbx_description
1 polymer ?
#
loop_
_entity_poly.entity_id
_entity_poly.type
_entity_poly.pdbx_seq_one_letter_code
_entity_poly.pdbx_strand_id
1 'polypeptide(L)'
;MSKILILGAMGSLGRHVVQQAISADHEVSILVRRLSSVPAEVQKKVNIYEADIAEMSTSALAAIFRNHDVVINTAGNVAQGRTFTDLIDHIVTSLETIPEKERPVSWFLAGAALLDMDESGRRWVDLPQVSSTYWPHRVNFDRICQTTLDWRILCPGPLVDQPPIGLNQMRVSLERLPVAMPAFSEMVVPYADAASLMIANIAPNDEMSRHRVGLALPVGMRG
;
A
#
# COMPACT_ATOMS: atom_id res chain seq x y z
N MET A 1 -5.61 -2.21 19.40
CA MET A 1 -6.18 -3.28 18.56
C MET A 1 -7.13 -2.62 17.57
N SER A 2 -6.91 -2.77 16.27
CA SER A 2 -7.72 -2.19 15.19
C SER A 2 -8.25 -3.30 14.29
N LYS A 3 -9.35 -3.03 13.58
CA LYS A 3 -9.90 -3.91 12.55
C LYS A 3 -9.27 -3.54 11.21
N ILE A 4 -8.48 -4.43 10.64
CA ILE A 4 -7.71 -4.18 9.41
C ILE A 4 -8.22 -5.08 8.30
N LEU A 5 -8.62 -4.49 7.18
CA LEU A 5 -8.92 -5.21 5.94
C LEU A 5 -7.73 -5.12 4.99
N ILE A 6 -7.30 -6.26 4.47
CA ILE A 6 -6.19 -6.36 3.53
C ILE A 6 -6.69 -6.85 2.18
N LEU A 7 -6.53 -6.02 1.15
CA LEU A 7 -6.77 -6.34 -0.25
C LEU A 7 -5.46 -6.80 -0.88
N GLY A 8 -5.50 -7.86 -1.69
CA GLY A 8 -4.28 -8.46 -2.26
C GLY A 8 -3.48 -9.30 -1.25
N ALA A 9 -4.13 -9.79 -0.20
CA ALA A 9 -3.55 -10.49 0.95
C ALA A 9 -2.65 -11.68 0.61
N MET A 10 -2.89 -12.36 -0.52
CA MET A 10 -2.09 -13.52 -0.98
C MET A 10 -0.97 -13.13 -1.96
N GLY A 11 -0.80 -11.84 -2.24
CA GLY A 11 0.32 -11.31 -3.04
C GLY A 11 1.64 -11.27 -2.27
N SER A 12 2.73 -10.93 -2.96
CA SER A 12 4.09 -10.91 -2.39
C SER A 12 4.21 -9.99 -1.16
N LEU A 13 3.69 -8.76 -1.21
CA LEU A 13 3.64 -7.88 -0.05
C LEU A 13 2.48 -8.23 0.89
N GLY A 14 1.31 -8.55 0.33
CA GLY A 14 0.09 -8.76 1.12
C GLY A 14 0.23 -9.84 2.19
N ARG A 15 0.90 -10.97 1.88
CA ARG A 15 1.15 -12.05 2.86
C ARG A 15 1.97 -11.58 4.07
N HIS A 16 2.93 -10.66 3.86
CA HIS A 16 3.72 -10.06 4.94
C HIS A 16 2.89 -9.08 5.76
N VAL A 17 2.00 -8.29 5.10
CA VAL A 17 1.07 -7.40 5.81
C VAL A 17 0.12 -8.20 6.69
N VAL A 18 -0.45 -9.32 6.19
CA VAL A 18 -1.28 -10.23 6.99
C VAL A 18 -0.51 -10.75 8.20
N GLN A 19 0.72 -11.23 7.99
CA GLN A 19 1.54 -11.78 9.06
C GLN A 19 1.87 -10.72 10.14
N GLN A 20 2.25 -9.52 9.73
CA GLN A 20 2.55 -8.42 10.65
C GLN A 20 1.32 -7.97 11.44
N ALA A 21 0.16 -7.84 10.77
CA ALA A 21 -1.09 -7.46 11.42
C ALA A 21 -1.53 -8.48 12.48
N ILE A 22 -1.43 -9.77 12.17
CA ILE A 22 -1.71 -10.86 13.14
C ILE A 22 -0.71 -10.81 14.30
N SER A 23 0.58 -10.62 14.02
CA SER A 23 1.63 -10.59 15.05
C SER A 23 1.53 -9.37 15.97
N ALA A 24 0.88 -8.31 15.52
CA ALA A 24 0.58 -7.09 16.30
C ALA A 24 -0.79 -7.14 17.01
N ASP A 25 -1.42 -8.32 17.09
CA ASP A 25 -2.72 -8.55 17.73
C ASP A 25 -3.87 -7.68 17.19
N HIS A 26 -3.88 -7.40 15.89
CA HIS A 26 -5.01 -6.76 15.24
C HIS A 26 -6.08 -7.78 14.81
N GLU A 27 -7.34 -7.34 14.72
CA GLU A 27 -8.40 -8.11 14.08
C GLU A 27 -8.24 -7.99 12.55
N VAL A 28 -7.84 -9.09 11.90
CA VAL A 28 -7.49 -9.10 10.48
C VAL A 28 -8.60 -9.70 9.65
N SER A 29 -9.00 -8.98 8.62
CA SER A 29 -9.87 -9.46 7.54
C SER A 29 -9.12 -9.42 6.22
N ILE A 30 -9.39 -10.37 5.35
CA ILE A 30 -8.83 -10.40 3.99
C ILE A 30 -9.97 -10.52 2.96
N LEU A 31 -9.79 -9.86 1.81
CA LEU A 31 -10.66 -10.07 0.66
C LEU A 31 -9.86 -10.76 -0.44
N VAL A 32 -10.33 -11.94 -0.83
CA VAL A 32 -9.66 -12.83 -1.77
C VAL A 32 -10.62 -13.35 -2.83
N ARG A 33 -10.13 -13.55 -4.04
CA ARG A 33 -10.95 -14.09 -5.14
C ARG A 33 -11.33 -15.55 -4.97
N ARG A 34 -10.53 -16.33 -4.22
CA ARG A 34 -10.75 -17.77 -3.99
C ARG A 34 -10.25 -18.15 -2.60
N LEU A 35 -11.12 -18.73 -1.80
CA LEU A 35 -10.78 -19.25 -0.46
C LEU A 35 -9.65 -20.29 -0.54
N SER A 36 -9.63 -21.12 -1.58
CA SER A 36 -8.60 -22.15 -1.79
C SER A 36 -7.18 -21.61 -1.94
N SER A 37 -7.01 -20.30 -2.20
CA SER A 37 -5.69 -19.65 -2.26
C SER A 37 -5.14 -19.28 -0.88
N VAL A 38 -5.94 -19.36 0.19
CA VAL A 38 -5.55 -18.99 1.54
C VAL A 38 -5.05 -20.22 2.30
N PRO A 39 -3.83 -20.24 2.82
CA PRO A 39 -3.31 -21.34 3.63
C PRO A 39 -4.19 -21.62 4.87
N ALA A 40 -4.36 -22.88 5.21
CA ALA A 40 -5.26 -23.30 6.29
C ALA A 40 -4.91 -22.69 7.67
N GLU A 41 -3.64 -22.46 7.92
CA GLU A 41 -3.16 -21.80 9.14
C GLU A 41 -3.51 -20.32 9.20
N VAL A 42 -3.60 -19.65 8.03
CA VAL A 42 -4.05 -18.25 7.93
C VAL A 42 -5.57 -18.19 8.09
N GLN A 43 -6.32 -19.11 7.46
CA GLN A 43 -7.78 -19.15 7.56
C GLN A 43 -8.28 -19.19 9.01
N LYS A 44 -7.52 -19.81 9.92
CA LYS A 44 -7.87 -19.91 11.35
C LYS A 44 -7.69 -18.60 12.12
N LYS A 45 -7.01 -17.62 11.54
CA LYS A 45 -6.57 -16.40 12.24
C LYS A 45 -7.18 -15.12 11.67
N VAL A 46 -7.90 -15.21 10.54
CA VAL A 46 -8.44 -14.05 9.86
C VAL A 46 -9.90 -14.24 9.46
N ASN A 47 -10.63 -13.14 9.34
CA ASN A 47 -11.94 -13.15 8.70
C ASN A 47 -11.75 -13.10 7.17
N ILE A 48 -12.55 -13.88 6.43
CA ILE A 48 -12.36 -14.00 4.98
C ILE A 48 -13.62 -13.56 4.24
N TYR A 49 -13.46 -12.61 3.33
CA TYR A 49 -14.43 -12.27 2.30
C TYR A 49 -13.97 -12.89 0.98
N GLU A 50 -14.77 -13.79 0.40
CA GLU A 50 -14.49 -14.39 -0.90
C GLU A 50 -15.26 -13.63 -1.98
N ALA A 51 -14.56 -12.78 -2.73
CA ALA A 51 -15.14 -12.00 -3.84
C ALA A 51 -14.01 -11.48 -4.76
N ASP A 52 -14.38 -11.16 -6.01
CA ASP A 52 -13.50 -10.35 -6.88
C ASP A 52 -13.85 -8.87 -6.73
N ILE A 53 -12.89 -8.06 -6.31
CA ILE A 53 -13.06 -6.61 -6.10
C ILE A 53 -13.60 -5.95 -7.37
N ALA A 54 -13.11 -6.35 -8.54
CA ALA A 54 -13.48 -5.73 -9.81
C ALA A 54 -14.94 -6.02 -10.21
N GLU A 55 -15.54 -7.08 -9.67
CA GLU A 55 -16.92 -7.49 -9.97
C GLU A 55 -17.93 -7.02 -8.90
N MET A 56 -17.43 -6.56 -7.75
CA MET A 56 -18.29 -6.06 -6.68
C MET A 56 -18.90 -4.71 -7.05
N SER A 57 -20.14 -4.46 -6.62
CA SER A 57 -20.67 -3.10 -6.69
C SER A 57 -19.96 -2.18 -5.68
N THR A 58 -19.86 -0.89 -6.00
CA THR A 58 -19.30 0.15 -5.12
C THR A 58 -19.95 0.12 -3.72
N SER A 59 -21.27 -0.07 -3.64
CA SER A 59 -22.00 -0.14 -2.37
C SER A 59 -21.65 -1.39 -1.54
N ALA A 60 -21.49 -2.54 -2.19
CA ALA A 60 -21.11 -3.78 -1.52
C ALA A 60 -19.67 -3.69 -0.96
N LEU A 61 -18.77 -3.13 -1.74
CA LEU A 61 -17.37 -2.93 -1.31
C LEU A 61 -17.29 -1.90 -0.19
N ALA A 62 -18.02 -0.79 -0.28
CA ALA A 62 -18.12 0.23 0.76
C ALA A 62 -18.65 -0.34 2.09
N ALA A 63 -19.65 -1.24 2.04
CA ALA A 63 -20.18 -1.88 3.23
C ALA A 63 -19.12 -2.74 3.96
N ILE A 64 -18.26 -3.41 3.21
CA ILE A 64 -17.13 -4.13 3.81
C ILE A 64 -16.12 -3.14 4.41
N PHE A 65 -15.72 -2.10 3.68
CA PHE A 65 -14.75 -1.12 4.14
C PHE A 65 -15.18 -0.42 5.43
N ARG A 66 -16.44 -0.02 5.52
CA ARG A 66 -17.02 0.68 6.68
C ARG A 66 -16.93 -0.10 8.00
N ASN A 67 -16.82 -1.43 7.93
CA ASN A 67 -16.71 -2.30 9.09
C ASN A 67 -15.27 -2.39 9.65
N HIS A 68 -14.32 -1.66 9.07
CA HIS A 68 -12.90 -1.70 9.43
C HIS A 68 -12.37 -0.30 9.76
N ASP A 69 -11.39 -0.25 10.65
CA ASP A 69 -10.68 0.99 11.00
C ASP A 69 -9.63 1.34 9.94
N VAL A 70 -9.11 0.31 9.26
CA VAL A 70 -8.02 0.44 8.27
C VAL A 70 -8.27 -0.45 7.07
N VAL A 71 -8.05 0.08 5.88
CA VAL A 71 -8.00 -0.68 4.61
C VAL A 71 -6.60 -0.57 4.02
N ILE A 72 -5.93 -1.71 3.84
CA ILE A 72 -4.60 -1.78 3.22
C ILE A 72 -4.72 -2.44 1.85
N ASN A 73 -4.49 -1.66 0.79
CA ASN A 73 -4.51 -2.18 -0.57
C ASN A 73 -3.10 -2.51 -1.07
N THR A 74 -2.83 -3.80 -1.25
CA THR A 74 -1.65 -4.34 -1.92
C THR A 74 -1.99 -5.05 -3.22
N ALA A 75 -3.25 -4.95 -3.67
CA ALA A 75 -3.72 -5.53 -4.93
C ALA A 75 -3.38 -4.64 -6.12
N GLY A 76 -3.15 -5.27 -7.26
CA GLY A 76 -2.83 -4.62 -8.52
C GLY A 76 -1.33 -4.62 -8.84
N ASN A 77 -1.03 -4.36 -10.10
CA ASN A 77 0.34 -4.32 -10.61
C ASN A 77 0.42 -3.28 -11.74
N VAL A 78 1.48 -2.48 -11.73
CA VAL A 78 1.71 -1.44 -12.75
C VAL A 78 1.70 -1.97 -14.18
N ALA A 79 2.14 -3.21 -14.39
CA ALA A 79 2.13 -3.85 -15.71
C ALA A 79 0.72 -4.13 -16.26
N GLN A 80 -0.32 -4.08 -15.43
CA GLN A 80 -1.72 -4.23 -15.84
C GLN A 80 -2.29 -2.95 -16.47
N GLY A 81 -1.56 -1.84 -16.43
CA GLY A 81 -1.94 -0.59 -17.07
C GLY A 81 -3.32 -0.09 -16.61
N ARG A 82 -4.26 0.03 -17.57
CA ARG A 82 -5.61 0.53 -17.29
C ARG A 82 -6.38 -0.32 -16.26
N THR A 83 -6.28 -1.64 -16.32
CA THR A 83 -6.95 -2.51 -15.33
C THR A 83 -6.52 -2.20 -13.90
N PHE A 84 -5.26 -1.81 -13.70
CA PHE A 84 -4.78 -1.39 -12.38
C PHE A 84 -5.35 -0.03 -11.99
N THR A 85 -5.44 0.95 -12.91
CA THR A 85 -6.03 2.25 -12.59
C THR A 85 -7.53 2.14 -12.32
N ASP A 86 -8.24 1.32 -13.07
CA ASP A 86 -9.67 1.08 -12.86
C ASP A 86 -9.95 0.40 -11.50
N LEU A 87 -9.08 -0.55 -11.09
CA LEU A 87 -9.15 -1.17 -9.76
C LEU A 87 -8.98 -0.13 -8.64
N ILE A 88 -7.98 0.74 -8.74
CA ILE A 88 -7.73 1.76 -7.71
C ILE A 88 -8.87 2.79 -7.68
N ASP A 89 -9.35 3.25 -8.84
CA ASP A 89 -10.49 4.17 -8.89
C ASP A 89 -11.75 3.55 -8.27
N HIS A 90 -12.01 2.27 -8.52
CA HIS A 90 -13.12 1.55 -7.91
C HIS A 90 -13.01 1.48 -6.38
N ILE A 91 -11.83 1.15 -5.85
CA ILE A 91 -11.55 1.15 -4.40
C ILE A 91 -11.75 2.55 -3.81
N VAL A 92 -11.18 3.57 -4.43
CA VAL A 92 -11.27 4.97 -3.98
C VAL A 92 -12.72 5.46 -4.00
N THR A 93 -13.45 5.20 -5.09
CA THR A 93 -14.87 5.56 -5.22
C THR A 93 -15.70 4.89 -4.12
N SER A 94 -15.41 3.62 -3.82
CA SER A 94 -16.12 2.89 -2.75
C SER A 94 -15.85 3.50 -1.37
N LEU A 95 -14.60 3.91 -1.09
CA LEU A 95 -14.25 4.60 0.16
C LEU A 95 -14.95 5.97 0.28
N GLU A 96 -15.07 6.71 -0.83
CA GLU A 96 -15.71 8.03 -0.84
C GLU A 96 -17.23 7.98 -0.60
N THR A 97 -17.90 6.87 -0.91
CA THR A 97 -19.33 6.69 -0.61
C THR A 97 -19.63 6.52 0.88
N ILE A 98 -18.60 6.20 1.69
CA ILE A 98 -18.73 6.10 3.14
C ILE A 98 -18.79 7.50 3.75
N PRO A 99 -19.68 7.78 4.73
CA PRO A 99 -19.68 9.05 5.43
C PRO A 99 -18.29 9.37 6.01
N GLU A 100 -17.84 10.60 5.89
CA GLU A 100 -16.46 11.00 6.18
C GLU A 100 -15.96 10.54 7.56
N LYS A 101 -16.81 10.66 8.58
CA LYS A 101 -16.48 10.28 9.97
C LYS A 101 -16.34 8.75 10.19
N GLU A 102 -16.74 7.95 9.20
CA GLU A 102 -16.76 6.50 9.28
C GLU A 102 -15.76 5.87 8.28
N ARG A 103 -15.00 6.71 7.56
CA ARG A 103 -14.01 6.27 6.58
C ARG A 103 -12.80 5.66 7.27
N PRO A 104 -12.36 4.48 6.83
CA PRO A 104 -11.13 3.88 7.34
C PRO A 104 -9.89 4.68 6.90
N VAL A 105 -8.83 4.59 7.69
CA VAL A 105 -7.48 4.90 7.23
C VAL A 105 -7.16 4.01 6.02
N SER A 106 -6.55 4.58 4.97
CA SER A 106 -6.37 3.87 3.72
C SER A 106 -4.91 3.88 3.26
N TRP A 107 -4.29 2.70 3.19
CA TRP A 107 -2.97 2.51 2.62
C TRP A 107 -3.06 2.01 1.17
N PHE A 108 -2.24 2.59 0.31
CA PHE A 108 -2.05 2.16 -1.08
C PHE A 108 -0.59 1.84 -1.35
N LEU A 109 -0.34 1.01 -2.36
CA LEU A 109 1.00 0.68 -2.85
C LEU A 109 1.25 1.34 -4.20
N ALA A 110 2.39 2.01 -4.30
CA ALA A 110 2.92 2.54 -5.56
C ALA A 110 4.39 2.11 -5.75
N GLY A 111 5.21 2.96 -6.31
CA GLY A 111 6.64 2.75 -6.48
C GLY A 111 7.42 4.05 -6.27
N ALA A 112 8.71 3.93 -6.00
CA ALA A 112 9.60 5.05 -5.72
C ALA A 112 9.66 6.10 -6.86
N ALA A 113 9.31 5.70 -8.08
CA ALA A 113 9.21 6.63 -9.21
C ALA A 113 8.20 7.76 -8.99
N LEU A 114 7.28 7.61 -8.03
CA LEU A 114 6.30 8.62 -7.67
C LEU A 114 6.83 9.68 -6.70
N LEU A 115 7.96 9.43 -6.02
CA LEU A 115 8.56 10.36 -5.07
C LEU A 115 9.33 11.48 -5.78
N ASP A 116 9.40 12.63 -5.14
CA ASP A 116 10.17 13.77 -5.63
C ASP A 116 11.67 13.46 -5.58
N MET A 117 12.38 13.74 -6.67
CA MET A 117 13.81 13.47 -6.79
C MET A 117 14.66 14.50 -6.03
N ASP A 118 14.15 15.72 -5.92
CA ASP A 118 14.81 16.87 -5.33
C ASP A 118 13.78 17.92 -4.86
N GLU A 119 14.25 19.10 -4.49
CA GLU A 119 13.41 20.19 -4.02
C GLU A 119 12.55 20.86 -5.08
N SER A 120 12.76 20.54 -6.35
CA SER A 120 11.92 21.07 -7.45
C SER A 120 10.54 20.43 -7.54
N GLY A 121 10.29 19.34 -6.80
CA GLY A 121 9.07 18.55 -6.89
C GLY A 121 8.98 17.68 -8.15
N ARG A 122 10.07 17.56 -8.92
CA ARG A 122 10.12 16.71 -10.10
C ARG A 122 10.26 15.24 -9.71
N ARG A 123 9.42 14.38 -10.27
CA ARG A 123 9.36 12.94 -9.99
C ARG A 123 9.95 12.15 -11.17
N TRP A 124 10.43 10.94 -10.91
CA TRP A 124 10.88 10.06 -11.99
C TRP A 124 9.77 9.69 -12.96
N VAL A 125 8.58 9.47 -12.46
CA VAL A 125 7.42 9.15 -13.30
C VAL A 125 7.09 10.25 -14.32
N ASP A 126 7.60 11.46 -14.13
CA ASP A 126 7.41 12.58 -15.07
C ASP A 126 8.44 12.56 -16.23
N LEU A 127 9.48 11.71 -16.15
CA LEU A 127 10.46 11.55 -17.22
C LEU A 127 9.93 10.62 -18.32
N PRO A 128 10.07 10.96 -19.62
CA PRO A 128 9.47 10.18 -20.72
C PRO A 128 9.83 8.69 -20.71
N GLN A 129 11.09 8.34 -20.42
CA GLN A 129 11.58 6.96 -20.39
C GLN A 129 11.01 6.14 -19.22
N VAL A 130 10.57 6.78 -18.16
CA VAL A 130 9.98 6.14 -16.97
C VAL A 130 8.46 6.14 -17.06
N SER A 131 7.89 7.21 -17.58
CA SER A 131 6.44 7.41 -17.71
C SER A 131 5.77 6.30 -18.55
N SER A 132 6.45 5.76 -19.58
CA SER A 132 5.88 4.68 -20.42
C SER A 132 5.48 3.43 -19.63
N THR A 133 6.19 3.12 -18.55
CA THR A 133 5.93 1.94 -17.71
C THR A 133 5.14 2.28 -16.45
N TYR A 134 5.47 3.41 -15.81
CA TYR A 134 4.98 3.74 -14.48
C TYR A 134 3.84 4.76 -14.44
N TRP A 135 3.28 5.14 -15.61
CA TRP A 135 2.15 6.05 -15.70
C TRP A 135 0.94 5.67 -14.81
N PRO A 136 0.63 4.37 -14.56
CA PRO A 136 -0.51 4.04 -13.71
C PRO A 136 -0.34 4.54 -12.27
N HIS A 137 0.88 4.55 -11.74
CA HIS A 137 1.13 5.10 -10.41
C HIS A 137 0.80 6.61 -10.35
N ARG A 138 1.13 7.36 -11.40
CA ARG A 138 0.79 8.79 -11.48
C ARG A 138 -0.72 8.98 -11.52
N VAL A 139 -1.43 8.26 -12.39
CA VAL A 139 -2.90 8.35 -12.51
C VAL A 139 -3.57 7.99 -11.18
N ASN A 140 -3.12 6.93 -10.52
CA ASN A 140 -3.65 6.52 -9.22
C ASN A 140 -3.40 7.58 -8.14
N PHE A 141 -2.20 8.16 -8.11
CA PHE A 141 -1.88 9.23 -7.18
C PHE A 141 -2.75 10.47 -7.43
N ASP A 142 -2.86 10.92 -8.68
CA ASP A 142 -3.68 12.07 -9.06
C ASP A 142 -5.15 11.86 -8.66
N ARG A 143 -5.66 10.61 -8.73
CA ARG A 143 -7.00 10.24 -8.27
C ARG A 143 -7.13 10.27 -6.75
N ILE A 144 -6.18 9.68 -6.03
CA ILE A 144 -6.20 9.56 -4.56
C ILE A 144 -6.05 10.93 -3.89
N CYS A 145 -5.11 11.77 -4.35
CA CYS A 145 -4.82 13.05 -3.71
C CYS A 145 -5.94 14.09 -3.86
N GLN A 146 -6.89 13.89 -4.79
CA GLN A 146 -8.08 14.73 -4.94
C GLN A 146 -9.17 14.42 -3.91
N THR A 147 -9.03 13.35 -3.13
CA THR A 147 -10.01 12.93 -2.12
C THR A 147 -9.79 13.60 -0.76
N THR A 148 -10.79 13.49 0.10
CA THR A 148 -10.70 13.83 1.53
C THR A 148 -10.39 12.62 2.41
N LEU A 149 -9.98 11.48 1.83
CA LEU A 149 -9.60 10.27 2.55
C LEU A 149 -8.35 10.52 3.42
N ASP A 150 -8.25 9.82 4.53
CA ASP A 150 -7.00 9.70 5.29
C ASP A 150 -6.15 8.62 4.63
N TRP A 151 -5.51 8.98 3.51
CA TRP A 151 -4.74 8.08 2.68
C TRP A 151 -3.24 8.14 2.99
N ARG A 152 -2.55 7.04 2.72
CA ARG A 152 -1.09 6.93 2.69
C ARG A 152 -0.70 6.11 1.48
N ILE A 153 0.41 6.45 0.82
CA ILE A 153 0.91 5.71 -0.34
C ILE A 153 2.34 5.27 -0.05
N LEU A 154 2.54 3.98 0.15
CA LEU A 154 3.88 3.41 0.23
C LEU A 154 4.51 3.41 -1.17
N CYS A 155 5.67 4.04 -1.29
CA CYS A 155 6.44 4.22 -2.52
C CYS A 155 7.84 3.58 -2.40
N PRO A 156 7.95 2.26 -2.30
CA PRO A 156 9.23 1.57 -2.18
C PRO A 156 9.95 1.50 -3.53
N GLY A 157 11.25 1.24 -3.48
CA GLY A 157 11.99 0.65 -4.59
C GLY A 157 11.63 -0.83 -4.78
N PRO A 158 12.48 -1.64 -5.41
CA PRO A 158 12.24 -3.06 -5.56
C PRO A 158 12.04 -3.75 -4.20
N LEU A 159 10.95 -4.48 -4.06
CA LEU A 159 10.68 -5.30 -2.87
C LEU A 159 11.23 -6.70 -3.06
N VAL A 160 11.89 -7.25 -2.03
CA VAL A 160 12.59 -8.54 -2.07
C VAL A 160 12.19 -9.44 -0.90
N ASP A 161 12.27 -10.75 -1.13
CA ASP A 161 12.03 -11.78 -0.10
C ASP A 161 13.34 -12.07 0.64
N GLN A 162 13.72 -11.14 1.51
CA GLN A 162 14.90 -11.22 2.37
C GLN A 162 14.50 -11.06 3.83
N PRO A 163 15.34 -11.49 4.78
CA PRO A 163 15.10 -11.25 6.21
C PRO A 163 14.89 -9.76 6.50
N PRO A 164 14.01 -9.41 7.44
CA PRO A 164 13.79 -8.02 7.82
C PRO A 164 15.05 -7.42 8.48
N ILE A 165 15.27 -6.14 8.22
CA ILE A 165 16.34 -5.35 8.83
C ILE A 165 15.84 -4.69 10.12
N GLY A 166 14.57 -4.35 10.16
CA GLY A 166 13.88 -3.65 11.24
C GLY A 166 13.69 -2.16 10.97
N LEU A 167 12.48 -1.66 11.21
CA LEU A 167 12.10 -0.29 10.88
C LEU A 167 12.99 0.78 11.52
N ASN A 168 13.50 0.53 12.72
CA ASN A 168 14.37 1.46 13.44
C ASN A 168 15.72 1.70 12.75
N GLN A 169 16.10 0.87 11.79
CA GLN A 169 17.31 1.00 10.98
C GLN A 169 17.02 1.55 9.59
N MET A 170 15.77 1.45 9.12
CA MET A 170 15.36 1.90 7.80
C MET A 170 15.31 3.43 7.72
N ARG A 171 15.55 3.96 6.52
CA ARG A 171 15.29 5.37 6.24
C ARG A 171 13.87 5.53 5.70
N VAL A 172 13.08 6.33 6.39
CA VAL A 172 11.73 6.71 5.97
C VAL A 172 11.75 8.18 5.55
N SER A 173 11.05 8.51 4.48
CA SER A 173 10.89 9.89 4.02
C SER A 173 9.44 10.15 3.62
N LEU A 174 9.03 11.41 3.72
CA LEU A 174 7.75 11.87 3.21
C LEU A 174 7.98 12.69 1.94
N GLU A 175 7.19 12.40 0.91
CA GLU A 175 7.16 13.07 -0.40
C GLU A 175 8.42 12.88 -1.26
N ARG A 176 9.59 12.71 -0.69
CA ARG A 176 10.90 12.67 -1.38
C ARG A 176 11.54 11.29 -1.37
N LEU A 177 12.45 11.05 -2.30
CA LEU A 177 13.30 9.86 -2.27
C LEU A 177 14.11 9.83 -0.96
N PRO A 178 14.14 8.70 -0.25
CA PRO A 178 14.90 8.55 0.99
C PRO A 178 16.41 8.42 0.76
N VAL A 179 16.85 8.47 -0.50
CA VAL A 179 18.26 8.32 -0.91
C VAL A 179 18.63 9.41 -1.90
N ALA A 180 19.89 9.88 -1.82
CA ALA A 180 20.45 10.72 -2.87
C ALA A 180 20.75 9.87 -4.12
N MET A 181 20.37 10.37 -5.28
CA MET A 181 20.64 9.71 -6.56
C MET A 181 22.15 9.69 -6.86
N PRO A 182 22.73 8.60 -7.36
CA PRO A 182 22.15 7.39 -7.98
C PRO A 182 22.11 6.14 -7.08
N ALA A 183 21.94 6.24 -5.78
CA ALA A 183 22.04 5.11 -4.83
C ALA A 183 20.83 4.15 -4.88
N PHE A 184 20.45 3.67 -6.07
CA PHE A 184 19.30 2.78 -6.26
C PHE A 184 19.37 1.46 -5.50
N SER A 185 20.58 0.91 -5.30
CA SER A 185 20.76 -0.33 -4.54
C SER A 185 20.36 -0.20 -3.07
N GLU A 186 20.32 1.01 -2.53
CA GLU A 186 19.84 1.28 -1.18
C GLU A 186 18.30 1.34 -1.09
N MET A 187 17.61 1.36 -2.23
CA MET A 187 16.14 1.39 -2.30
C MET A 187 15.51 -0.01 -2.38
N VAL A 188 16.31 -1.07 -2.43
CA VAL A 188 15.82 -2.43 -2.38
C VAL A 188 15.39 -2.74 -0.94
N VAL A 189 14.14 -3.10 -0.72
CA VAL A 189 13.53 -3.20 0.61
C VAL A 189 12.93 -4.58 0.83
N PRO A 190 13.20 -5.24 1.98
CA PRO A 190 12.50 -6.49 2.33
C PRO A 190 10.99 -6.28 2.45
N TYR A 191 10.19 -7.23 1.93
CA TYR A 191 8.72 -7.19 2.07
C TYR A 191 8.28 -7.06 3.52
N ALA A 192 8.98 -7.70 4.45
CA ALA A 192 8.63 -7.67 5.87
C ALA A 192 8.79 -6.27 6.48
N ASP A 193 9.83 -5.50 6.11
CA ASP A 193 10.01 -4.13 6.58
C ASP A 193 8.97 -3.18 5.98
N ALA A 194 8.65 -3.34 4.70
CA ALA A 194 7.58 -2.59 4.04
C ALA A 194 6.22 -2.84 4.71
N ALA A 195 5.91 -4.10 5.02
CA ALA A 195 4.69 -4.49 5.73
C ALA A 195 4.67 -3.93 7.16
N SER A 196 5.80 -4.00 7.88
CA SER A 196 5.93 -3.45 9.24
C SER A 196 5.68 -1.94 9.26
N LEU A 197 6.17 -1.20 8.26
CA LEU A 197 5.92 0.24 8.14
C LEU A 197 4.42 0.53 8.00
N MET A 198 3.72 -0.21 7.13
CA MET A 198 2.28 -0.01 6.94
C MET A 198 1.49 -0.29 8.22
N ILE A 199 1.83 -1.36 8.94
CA ILE A 199 1.11 -1.76 10.18
C ILE A 199 1.44 -0.82 11.35
N ALA A 200 2.66 -0.31 11.45
CA ALA A 200 3.05 0.61 12.52
C ALA A 200 2.38 2.00 12.39
N ASN A 201 1.90 2.37 11.19
CA ASN A 201 1.36 3.71 10.90
C ASN A 201 -0.08 3.61 10.39
N ILE A 202 -0.98 3.17 11.27
CA ILE A 202 -2.41 3.01 11.01
C ILE A 202 -3.30 3.94 11.85
N ALA A 203 -2.70 4.79 12.68
CA ALA A 203 -3.46 5.75 13.47
C ALA A 203 -4.05 6.84 12.56
N PRO A 204 -5.32 7.26 12.78
CA PRO A 204 -5.90 8.34 12.02
C PRO A 204 -5.11 9.65 12.19
N ASN A 205 -4.91 10.38 11.09
CA ASN A 205 -4.23 11.67 11.07
C ASN A 205 -2.83 11.67 11.72
N ASP A 206 -2.09 10.56 11.60
CA ASP A 206 -0.69 10.51 12.00
C ASP A 206 0.21 11.31 11.02
N GLU A 207 1.51 11.34 11.27
CA GLU A 207 2.48 12.09 10.44
C GLU A 207 2.56 11.64 8.98
N MET A 208 2.11 10.41 8.67
CA MET A 208 2.06 9.88 7.30
C MET A 208 0.73 10.13 6.59
N SER A 209 -0.26 10.69 7.31
CA SER A 209 -1.57 11.00 6.74
C SER A 209 -1.43 11.92 5.53
N ARG A 210 -1.99 11.52 4.39
CA ARG A 210 -2.00 12.22 3.11
C ARG A 210 -0.60 12.49 2.53
N HIS A 211 0.32 11.53 2.77
CA HIS A 211 1.67 11.58 2.22
C HIS A 211 2.03 10.34 1.38
N ARG A 212 2.94 10.57 0.43
CA ARG A 212 3.73 9.53 -0.23
C ARG A 212 4.90 9.17 0.68
N VAL A 213 5.04 7.90 1.01
CA VAL A 213 6.01 7.42 2.00
C VAL A 213 7.10 6.62 1.30
N GLY A 214 8.32 7.12 1.31
CA GLY A 214 9.51 6.45 0.81
C GLY A 214 10.15 5.57 1.88
N LEU A 215 10.75 4.46 1.46
CA LEU A 215 11.46 3.54 2.35
C LEU A 215 12.75 3.06 1.67
N ALA A 216 13.87 3.08 2.41
CA ALA A 216 15.16 2.63 1.93
C ALA A 216 16.00 1.98 3.04
N LEU A 217 17.00 1.23 2.62
CA LEU A 217 18.01 0.61 3.50
C LEU A 217 18.80 1.68 4.28
N PRO A 218 19.47 1.30 5.38
CA PRO A 218 20.46 2.13 6.03
C PRO A 218 21.53 2.64 5.06
N VAL A 219 22.13 3.78 5.36
CA VAL A 219 23.19 4.38 4.53
C VAL A 219 24.34 3.39 4.35
N GLY A 220 24.74 3.18 3.09
CA GLY A 220 25.83 2.26 2.73
C GLY A 220 25.46 0.78 2.67
N MET A 221 24.25 0.38 3.10
CA MET A 221 23.74 -0.97 2.92
C MET A 221 23.19 -1.10 1.50
N ARG A 222 23.47 -2.22 0.84
CA ARG A 222 23.00 -2.53 -0.51
C ARG A 222 22.16 -3.81 -0.47
N GLY A 223 21.03 -3.80 -1.17
CA GLY A 223 20.18 -4.95 -1.34
C GLY A 223 20.50 -5.75 -2.62
#